data_8b4f5aa34898be4704b7fb27c7e98da6
#
_entry.id   8b4f5aa34898be4704b7fb27c7e98da6
#
_cell.length_a   1.000
_cell.length_b   1.000
_cell.length_c   1.000
_cell.angle_alpha   90.00
_cell.angle_beta   90.00
_cell.angle_gamma   90.00
#
_symmetry.space_group_name_H-M   'P 1'
#
loop_
_entity.id
_entity.type
_entity.pdbx_description
1 polymer ?
#
loop_
_entity_poly.entity_id
_entity_poly.type
_entity_poly.pdbx_seq_one_letter_code
_entity_poly.pdbx_strand_id
1 'polypeptide(L)'
;MTADENRLITAKELFVTGNAGIGKSHLLAAECQSLMNNQQFAVLLLAGNCYSDLPILDQLSQDCELKYSFDEFISILEMIGVEHHTCVLLCIDALNETANYRLWKTGLLSLSQKIKKCTHVKLAVTYRMEYEKSVVQDALLSEDEDVYRIVHTGFAANVLKASKQFFDYYRIPFTLYE
;
A
#
# COMPACT_ATOMS: atom_id res chain seq x y z
N MET A 1 24.05 -2.68 -8.48
CA MET A 1 22.57 -2.69 -8.37
C MET A 1 22.09 -3.88 -9.18
N THR A 2 21.30 -4.77 -8.60
CA THR A 2 20.74 -5.93 -9.31
C THR A 2 19.57 -5.49 -10.22
N ALA A 3 19.16 -6.34 -11.17
CA ALA A 3 18.03 -6.06 -12.05
C ALA A 3 16.73 -5.84 -11.23
N ASP A 4 16.57 -6.60 -10.13
CA ASP A 4 15.41 -6.47 -9.23
C ASP A 4 15.41 -5.14 -8.45
N GLU A 5 16.58 -4.67 -7.99
CA GLU A 5 16.68 -3.36 -7.33
C GLU A 5 16.33 -2.22 -8.30
N ASN A 6 16.77 -2.30 -9.56
CA ASN A 6 16.41 -1.32 -10.57
C ASN A 6 14.90 -1.31 -10.83
N ARG A 7 14.28 -2.49 -10.94
CA ARG A 7 12.85 -2.63 -11.18
C ARG A 7 12.02 -2.07 -10.02
N LEU A 8 12.43 -2.29 -8.78
CA LEU A 8 11.77 -1.71 -7.61
C LEU A 8 11.79 -0.17 -7.63
N ILE A 9 12.89 0.44 -8.05
CA ILE A 9 13.02 1.90 -8.11
C ILE A 9 12.17 2.50 -9.24
N THR A 10 12.09 1.84 -10.38
CA THR A 10 11.38 2.34 -11.57
C THR A 10 9.89 2.06 -11.54
N ALA A 11 9.44 0.99 -10.88
CA ALA A 11 8.04 0.62 -10.80
C ALA A 11 7.19 1.76 -10.22
N LYS A 12 6.01 1.96 -10.80
CA LYS A 12 5.00 2.91 -10.32
C LYS A 12 4.13 2.32 -9.23
N GLU A 13 3.99 1.01 -9.21
CA GLU A 13 3.08 0.29 -8.33
C GLU A 13 3.82 -0.84 -7.60
N LEU A 14 3.63 -0.91 -6.29
CA LEU A 14 4.16 -1.94 -5.41
C LEU A 14 3.02 -2.77 -4.81
N PHE A 15 2.98 -4.04 -5.13
CA PHE A 15 2.01 -4.98 -4.56
C PHE A 15 2.69 -5.86 -3.52
N VAL A 16 2.34 -5.66 -2.26
CA VAL A 16 2.91 -6.40 -1.12
C VAL A 16 1.91 -7.45 -0.66
N THR A 17 2.23 -8.70 -0.88
CA THR A 17 1.41 -9.84 -0.46
C THR A 17 2.11 -10.69 0.60
N GLY A 18 1.38 -11.58 1.24
CA GLY A 18 1.91 -12.53 2.22
C GLY A 18 0.85 -12.95 3.24
N ASN A 19 1.22 -13.85 4.16
CA ASN A 19 0.32 -14.42 5.15
C ASN A 19 -0.26 -13.37 6.11
N ALA A 20 -1.31 -13.74 6.85
CA ALA A 20 -1.86 -12.90 7.92
C ALA A 20 -0.83 -12.66 9.03
N GLY A 21 -0.87 -11.48 9.66
CA GLY A 21 -0.07 -11.18 10.86
C GLY A 21 1.44 -11.00 10.67
N ILE A 22 1.96 -11.00 9.44
CA ILE A 22 3.41 -10.91 9.18
C ILE A 22 3.96 -9.48 9.14
N GLY A 23 3.13 -8.46 9.40
CA GLY A 23 3.59 -7.08 9.53
C GLY A 23 3.48 -6.21 8.28
N LYS A 24 2.67 -6.58 7.26
CA LYS A 24 2.49 -5.77 6.03
C LYS A 24 1.98 -4.36 6.30
N SER A 25 0.94 -4.22 7.13
CA SER A 25 0.38 -2.91 7.53
C SER A 25 1.42 -2.08 8.29
N HIS A 26 2.20 -2.73 9.16
CA HIS A 26 3.28 -2.05 9.88
C HIS A 26 4.39 -1.56 8.92
N LEU A 27 4.72 -2.35 7.90
CA LEU A 27 5.67 -1.96 6.87
C LEU A 27 5.21 -0.68 6.16
N LEU A 28 3.96 -0.64 5.65
CA LEU A 28 3.44 0.56 4.97
C LEU A 28 3.39 1.77 5.90
N ALA A 29 2.91 1.60 7.14
CA ALA A 29 2.85 2.69 8.11
C ALA A 29 4.24 3.24 8.45
N ALA A 30 5.24 2.36 8.63
CA ALA A 30 6.61 2.75 8.89
C ALA A 30 7.23 3.53 7.72
N GLU A 31 6.99 3.10 6.49
CA GLU A 31 7.47 3.79 5.29
C GLU A 31 6.79 5.17 5.12
N CYS A 32 5.47 5.26 5.29
CA CYS A 32 4.78 6.54 5.28
C CYS A 32 5.34 7.50 6.34
N GLN A 33 5.54 7.02 7.57
CA GLN A 33 6.13 7.81 8.64
C GLN A 33 7.57 8.26 8.32
N SER A 34 8.37 7.38 7.73
CA SER A 34 9.73 7.68 7.30
C SER A 34 9.76 8.79 6.23
N LEU A 35 8.89 8.68 5.22
CA LEU A 35 8.75 9.70 4.17
C LEU A 35 8.35 11.05 4.77
N MET A 36 7.35 11.09 5.64
CA MET A 36 6.89 12.32 6.29
C MET A 36 8.00 12.95 7.16
N ASN A 37 8.77 12.15 7.89
CA ASN A 37 9.90 12.64 8.69
C ASN A 37 11.01 13.26 7.81
N ASN A 38 11.13 12.82 6.55
CA ASN A 38 12.05 13.35 5.55
C ASN A 38 11.42 14.45 4.68
N GLN A 39 10.31 15.05 5.11
CA GLN A 39 9.59 16.12 4.40
C GLN A 39 9.10 15.71 3.00
N GLN A 40 8.84 14.43 2.81
CA GLN A 40 8.20 13.87 1.63
C GLN A 40 6.72 13.60 1.89
N PHE A 41 5.94 13.37 0.82
CA PHE A 41 4.50 13.20 0.91
C PHE A 41 4.09 11.74 0.82
N ALA A 42 3.27 11.31 1.76
CA ALA A 42 2.66 10.00 1.75
C ALA A 42 1.22 10.07 2.25
N VAL A 43 0.35 9.22 1.71
CA VAL A 43 -1.04 9.02 2.14
C VAL A 43 -1.22 7.55 2.43
N LEU A 44 -1.80 7.22 3.58
CA LEU A 44 -2.15 5.85 3.94
C LEU A 44 -3.66 5.74 4.13
N LEU A 45 -4.30 4.93 3.30
CA LEU A 45 -5.72 4.61 3.35
C LEU A 45 -5.92 3.18 3.88
N LEU A 46 -6.96 2.99 4.69
CA LEU A 46 -7.30 1.68 5.25
C LEU A 46 -8.51 1.09 4.52
N ALA A 47 -8.29 0.07 3.70
CA ALA A 47 -9.36 -0.57 2.94
C ALA A 47 -10.44 -1.21 3.84
N GLY A 48 -10.09 -1.57 5.07
CA GLY A 48 -11.02 -2.07 6.09
C GLY A 48 -12.13 -1.11 6.47
N ASN A 49 -12.02 0.19 6.14
CA ASN A 49 -13.07 1.19 6.36
C ASN A 49 -14.15 1.20 5.27
N CYS A 50 -14.03 0.38 4.24
CA CYS A 50 -14.99 0.31 3.13
C CYS A 50 -16.03 -0.79 3.40
N TYR A 51 -17.28 -0.41 3.67
CA TYR A 51 -18.34 -1.34 4.12
C TYR A 51 -19.56 -1.42 3.19
N SER A 52 -19.60 -0.64 2.11
CA SER A 52 -20.74 -0.58 1.21
C SER A 52 -20.53 -1.35 -0.09
N ASP A 53 -21.57 -1.46 -0.93
CA ASP A 53 -21.49 -2.02 -2.27
C ASP A 53 -21.23 -0.98 -3.36
N LEU A 54 -20.96 0.28 -2.98
CA LEU A 54 -20.55 1.31 -3.92
C LEU A 54 -19.20 0.97 -4.56
N PRO A 55 -18.86 1.56 -5.72
CA PRO A 55 -17.52 1.44 -6.29
C PRO A 55 -16.46 1.77 -5.25
N ILE A 56 -15.38 0.98 -5.21
CA ILE A 56 -14.42 1.06 -4.11
C ILE A 56 -13.73 2.42 -3.98
N LEU A 57 -13.49 3.10 -5.10
CA LEU A 57 -12.88 4.43 -5.09
C LEU A 57 -13.83 5.50 -4.52
N ASP A 58 -15.14 5.32 -4.71
CA ASP A 58 -16.16 6.21 -4.13
C ASP A 58 -16.23 6.01 -2.61
N GLN A 59 -16.10 4.76 -2.14
CA GLN A 59 -16.03 4.46 -0.70
C GLN A 59 -14.80 5.09 -0.05
N LEU A 60 -13.63 5.01 -0.70
CA LEU A 60 -12.41 5.67 -0.22
C LEU A 60 -12.58 7.19 -0.15
N SER A 61 -13.24 7.79 -1.15
CA SER A 61 -13.54 9.23 -1.13
C SER A 61 -14.43 9.60 0.05
N GLN A 62 -15.43 8.78 0.37
CA GLN A 62 -16.33 9.00 1.51
C GLN A 62 -15.60 8.82 2.85
N ASP A 63 -14.78 7.76 2.99
CA ASP A 63 -14.00 7.52 4.22
C ASP A 63 -13.01 8.67 4.52
N CYS A 64 -12.43 9.24 3.47
CA CYS A 64 -11.52 10.40 3.59
C CYS A 64 -12.27 11.74 3.67
N GLU A 65 -13.60 11.76 3.72
CA GLU A 65 -14.42 12.97 3.71
C GLU A 65 -14.05 13.94 2.56
N LEU A 66 -13.65 13.39 1.40
CA LEU A 66 -13.28 14.20 0.25
C LEU A 66 -14.52 14.91 -0.31
N LYS A 67 -14.36 16.20 -0.60
CA LYS A 67 -15.42 17.02 -1.25
C LYS A 67 -15.44 16.85 -2.78
N TYR A 68 -14.59 15.99 -3.30
CA TYR A 68 -14.35 15.73 -4.72
C TYR A 68 -14.15 14.24 -4.97
N SER A 69 -14.16 13.84 -6.23
CA SER A 69 -13.97 12.46 -6.63
C SER A 69 -12.56 11.95 -6.32
N PHE A 70 -12.40 10.63 -6.26
CA PHE A 70 -11.07 10.02 -6.08
C PHE A 70 -10.12 10.36 -7.25
N ASP A 71 -10.66 10.61 -8.44
CA ASP A 71 -9.88 11.03 -9.62
C ASP A 71 -9.27 12.42 -9.43
N GLU A 72 -10.07 13.35 -8.89
CA GLU A 72 -9.57 14.69 -8.54
C GLU A 72 -8.55 14.61 -7.39
N PHE A 73 -8.75 13.70 -6.43
CA PHE A 73 -7.76 13.46 -5.39
C PHE A 73 -6.41 13.01 -5.95
N ILE A 74 -6.39 12.02 -6.86
CA ILE A 74 -5.14 11.62 -7.54
C ILE A 74 -4.51 12.79 -8.29
N SER A 75 -5.32 13.62 -8.96
CA SER A 75 -4.82 14.81 -9.65
C SER A 75 -4.18 15.83 -8.70
N ILE A 76 -4.74 15.99 -7.50
CA ILE A 76 -4.16 16.85 -6.45
C ILE A 76 -2.82 16.27 -5.97
N LEU A 77 -2.73 14.95 -5.75
CA LEU A 77 -1.46 14.32 -5.38
C LEU A 77 -0.38 14.53 -6.46
N GLU A 78 -0.74 14.41 -7.74
CA GLU A 78 0.17 14.69 -8.85
C GLU A 78 0.64 16.16 -8.84
N MET A 79 -0.27 17.12 -8.63
CA MET A 79 0.08 18.54 -8.52
C MET A 79 1.05 18.80 -7.35
N ILE A 80 0.83 18.18 -6.20
CA ILE A 80 1.75 18.27 -5.06
C ILE A 80 3.14 17.74 -5.46
N GLY A 81 3.20 16.61 -6.13
CA GLY A 81 4.46 16.04 -6.60
C GLY A 81 5.20 16.94 -7.58
N VAL A 82 4.48 17.55 -8.52
CA VAL A 82 5.04 18.54 -9.48
C VAL A 82 5.58 19.76 -8.74
N GLU A 83 4.79 20.35 -7.86
CA GLU A 83 5.15 21.59 -7.13
C GLU A 83 6.39 21.41 -6.27
N HIS A 84 6.48 20.24 -5.60
CA HIS A 84 7.60 19.95 -4.69
C HIS A 84 8.73 19.15 -5.33
N HIS A 85 8.67 18.89 -6.64
CA HIS A 85 9.67 18.09 -7.38
C HIS A 85 9.99 16.74 -6.72
N THR A 86 8.97 16.05 -6.20
CA THR A 86 9.10 14.78 -5.48
C THR A 86 8.01 13.79 -5.88
N CYS A 87 8.18 12.52 -5.52
CA CYS A 87 7.11 11.54 -5.63
C CYS A 87 6.21 11.58 -4.39
N VAL A 88 4.91 11.44 -4.61
CA VAL A 88 3.89 11.24 -3.58
C VAL A 88 3.57 9.74 -3.53
N LEU A 89 3.67 9.13 -2.35
CA LEU A 89 3.33 7.73 -2.16
C LEU A 89 1.89 7.60 -1.68
N LEU A 90 1.02 6.96 -2.47
CA LEU A 90 -0.31 6.55 -2.06
C LEU A 90 -0.27 5.09 -1.61
N CYS A 91 -0.58 4.84 -0.36
CA CYS A 91 -0.67 3.50 0.21
C CYS A 91 -2.12 3.13 0.47
N ILE A 92 -2.52 1.90 0.12
CA ILE A 92 -3.84 1.34 0.50
C ILE A 92 -3.58 -0.01 1.18
N ASP A 93 -3.86 -0.04 2.48
CA ASP A 93 -3.59 -1.21 3.29
C ASP A 93 -4.77 -2.18 3.34
N ALA A 94 -4.43 -3.47 3.34
CA ALA A 94 -5.33 -4.59 3.63
C ALA A 94 -6.58 -4.65 2.72
N LEU A 95 -6.41 -4.67 1.39
CA LEU A 95 -7.52 -4.73 0.42
C LEU A 95 -8.53 -5.85 0.73
N ASN A 96 -8.07 -6.97 1.29
CA ASN A 96 -8.89 -8.11 1.68
C ASN A 96 -9.77 -7.88 2.92
N GLU A 97 -9.60 -6.77 3.65
CA GLU A 97 -10.39 -6.45 4.85
C GLU A 97 -11.61 -5.60 4.53
N THR A 98 -11.76 -5.12 3.30
CA THR A 98 -12.98 -4.51 2.77
C THR A 98 -14.15 -5.50 2.89
N ALA A 99 -15.32 -5.07 3.32
CA ALA A 99 -16.49 -5.93 3.47
C ALA A 99 -16.84 -6.67 2.17
N ASN A 100 -16.80 -6.00 1.03
CA ASN A 100 -16.91 -6.60 -0.30
C ASN A 100 -15.57 -6.47 -1.05
N TYR A 101 -14.57 -7.24 -0.63
CA TYR A 101 -13.21 -7.17 -1.18
C TYR A 101 -13.13 -7.47 -2.70
N ARG A 102 -14.16 -8.14 -3.29
CA ARG A 102 -14.20 -8.43 -4.73
C ARG A 102 -14.32 -7.16 -5.57
N LEU A 103 -14.82 -6.07 -5.01
CA LEU A 103 -14.87 -4.77 -5.69
C LEU A 103 -13.49 -4.25 -6.06
N TRP A 104 -12.45 -4.68 -5.33
CA TRP A 104 -11.07 -4.32 -5.64
C TRP A 104 -10.61 -4.84 -6.99
N LYS A 105 -11.15 -5.96 -7.47
CA LYS A 105 -10.76 -6.50 -8.77
C LYS A 105 -10.92 -5.50 -9.91
N THR A 106 -12.02 -4.73 -9.88
CA THR A 106 -12.27 -3.65 -10.87
C THR A 106 -11.66 -2.32 -10.41
N GLY A 107 -11.77 -2.00 -9.12
CA GLY A 107 -11.29 -0.74 -8.55
C GLY A 107 -9.78 -0.60 -8.65
N LEU A 108 -9.03 -1.64 -8.33
CA LEU A 108 -7.56 -1.62 -8.42
C LEU A 108 -7.09 -1.48 -9.87
N LEU A 109 -7.74 -2.15 -10.83
CA LEU A 109 -7.42 -1.96 -12.25
C LEU A 109 -7.66 -0.52 -12.69
N SER A 110 -8.81 0.07 -12.30
CA SER A 110 -9.13 1.46 -12.62
C SER A 110 -8.11 2.42 -11.98
N LEU A 111 -7.74 2.18 -10.73
CA LEU A 111 -6.73 2.97 -10.03
C LEU A 111 -5.36 2.86 -10.71
N SER A 112 -4.90 1.65 -11.02
CA SER A 112 -3.66 1.39 -11.74
C SER A 112 -3.58 2.18 -13.04
N GLN A 113 -4.65 2.15 -13.85
CA GLN A 113 -4.71 2.89 -15.11
C GLN A 113 -4.56 4.42 -14.92
N LYS A 114 -4.96 4.94 -13.76
CA LYS A 114 -4.80 6.37 -13.42
C LYS A 114 -3.38 6.66 -12.96
N ILE A 115 -2.85 5.84 -12.06
CA ILE A 115 -1.47 5.98 -11.54
C ILE A 115 -0.44 5.90 -12.67
N LYS A 116 -0.65 5.04 -13.67
CA LYS A 116 0.23 4.96 -14.84
C LYS A 116 0.32 6.26 -15.64
N LYS A 117 -0.71 7.09 -15.60
CA LYS A 117 -0.71 8.42 -16.26
C LYS A 117 0.00 9.49 -15.43
N CYS A 118 0.20 9.26 -14.14
CA CYS A 118 0.91 10.17 -13.24
C CYS A 118 2.42 10.02 -13.41
N THR A 119 3.14 11.11 -13.23
CA THR A 119 4.61 11.11 -13.20
C THR A 119 5.15 11.09 -11.78
N HIS A 120 4.42 11.69 -10.84
CA HIS A 120 4.86 11.92 -9.48
C HIS A 120 4.10 11.11 -8.43
N VAL A 121 3.03 10.40 -8.80
CA VAL A 121 2.30 9.53 -7.85
C VAL A 121 2.74 8.08 -8.04
N LYS A 122 3.08 7.43 -6.93
CA LYS A 122 3.33 6.00 -6.85
C LYS A 122 2.31 5.33 -5.94
N LEU A 123 1.95 4.09 -6.22
CA LEU A 123 0.98 3.31 -5.47
C LEU A 123 1.64 2.15 -4.74
N ALA A 124 1.31 1.94 -3.47
CA ALA A 124 1.62 0.72 -2.76
C ALA A 124 0.34 0.10 -2.18
N VAL A 125 0.12 -1.18 -2.39
CA VAL A 125 -1.05 -1.88 -1.83
C VAL A 125 -0.64 -3.13 -1.08
N THR A 126 -1.39 -3.47 -0.03
CA THR A 126 -1.22 -4.74 0.67
C THR A 126 -2.47 -5.59 0.62
N TYR A 127 -2.27 -6.89 0.59
CA TYR A 127 -3.33 -7.89 0.71
C TYR A 127 -2.77 -9.23 1.21
N ARG A 128 -3.64 -10.13 1.65
CA ARG A 128 -3.24 -11.50 2.00
C ARG A 128 -3.15 -12.35 0.73
N MET A 129 -2.17 -13.23 0.67
CA MET A 129 -1.87 -14.06 -0.50
C MET A 129 -3.07 -14.90 -0.96
N GLU A 130 -3.85 -15.42 -0.02
CA GLU A 130 -5.04 -16.22 -0.32
C GLU A 130 -6.16 -15.43 -1.03
N TYR A 131 -6.15 -14.10 -0.94
CA TYR A 131 -7.13 -13.22 -1.59
C TYR A 131 -6.66 -12.66 -2.93
N GLU A 132 -5.41 -12.89 -3.35
CA GLU A 132 -4.80 -12.31 -4.54
C GLU A 132 -5.71 -12.41 -5.78
N LYS A 133 -6.17 -13.62 -6.10
CA LYS A 133 -7.07 -13.85 -7.25
C LYS A 133 -8.42 -13.15 -7.16
N SER A 134 -8.82 -12.76 -5.95
CA SER A 134 -10.11 -12.10 -5.68
C SER A 134 -10.01 -10.59 -5.71
N VAL A 135 -8.85 -10.00 -5.37
CA VAL A 135 -8.65 -8.55 -5.27
C VAL A 135 -7.82 -7.98 -6.43
N VAL A 136 -7.00 -8.80 -7.09
CA VAL A 136 -6.15 -8.38 -8.20
C VAL A 136 -6.60 -9.04 -9.49
N GLN A 137 -6.62 -8.32 -10.60
CA GLN A 137 -6.83 -8.90 -11.92
C GLN A 137 -5.55 -9.52 -12.46
N ASP A 138 -5.67 -10.62 -13.19
CA ASP A 138 -4.52 -11.32 -13.80
C ASP A 138 -3.70 -10.38 -14.72
N ALA A 139 -4.35 -9.41 -15.35
CA ALA A 139 -3.69 -8.39 -16.17
C ALA A 139 -2.69 -7.51 -15.40
N LEU A 140 -2.88 -7.33 -14.09
CA LEU A 140 -1.94 -6.58 -13.23
C LEU A 140 -0.83 -7.48 -12.64
N LEU A 141 -1.00 -8.80 -12.72
CA LEU A 141 -0.01 -9.79 -12.26
C LEU A 141 0.86 -10.31 -13.40
N SER A 142 0.43 -10.13 -14.65
CA SER A 142 1.25 -10.42 -15.83
C SER A 142 2.44 -9.44 -15.89
N GLU A 143 3.45 -9.72 -16.71
CA GLU A 143 4.72 -8.99 -16.83
C GLU A 143 4.56 -7.50 -17.16
N ASP A 144 3.88 -6.77 -16.28
CA ASP A 144 3.72 -5.32 -16.35
C ASP A 144 4.95 -4.67 -15.72
N GLU A 145 5.72 -3.93 -16.50
CA GLU A 145 6.95 -3.29 -16.04
C GLU A 145 6.69 -2.22 -14.97
N ASP A 146 5.48 -1.65 -14.95
CA ASP A 146 5.07 -0.66 -13.97
C ASP A 146 4.68 -1.26 -12.61
N VAL A 147 4.41 -2.58 -12.53
CA VAL A 147 4.01 -3.27 -11.31
C VAL A 147 5.16 -4.12 -10.76
N TYR A 148 5.53 -3.89 -9.52
CA TYR A 148 6.46 -4.74 -8.77
C TYR A 148 5.73 -5.47 -7.65
N ARG A 149 5.82 -6.80 -7.63
CA ARG A 149 5.18 -7.65 -6.62
C ARG A 149 6.19 -8.22 -5.66
N ILE A 150 5.95 -8.02 -4.36
CA ILE A 150 6.77 -8.58 -3.28
C ILE A 150 5.94 -9.54 -2.45
N VAL A 151 6.49 -10.71 -2.20
CA VAL A 151 5.97 -11.64 -1.18
C VAL A 151 6.68 -11.34 0.13
N HIS A 152 6.00 -10.66 1.05
CA HIS A 152 6.52 -10.38 2.37
C HIS A 152 6.47 -11.64 3.23
N THR A 153 7.61 -12.10 3.69
CA THR A 153 7.76 -13.35 4.47
C THR A 153 7.81 -13.12 5.98
N GLY A 154 7.55 -11.88 6.41
CA GLY A 154 7.63 -11.48 7.81
C GLY A 154 9.07 -11.22 8.26
N PHE A 155 9.27 -11.27 9.55
CA PHE A 155 10.58 -10.96 10.15
C PHE A 155 11.60 -12.10 10.03
N ALA A 156 11.16 -13.30 9.58
CA ALA A 156 12.01 -14.48 9.39
C ALA A 156 12.98 -14.70 10.59
N ALA A 157 14.29 -14.70 10.34
CA ALA A 157 15.31 -14.83 11.37
C ALA A 157 15.39 -13.66 12.38
N ASN A 158 14.69 -12.55 12.11
CA ASN A 158 14.72 -11.35 12.95
C ASN A 158 13.49 -11.22 13.88
N VAL A 159 12.65 -12.27 14.01
CA VAL A 159 11.43 -12.23 14.83
C VAL A 159 11.72 -11.73 16.25
N LEU A 160 12.74 -12.29 16.90
CA LEU A 160 13.11 -11.91 18.28
C LEU A 160 13.54 -10.44 18.37
N LYS A 161 14.31 -9.96 17.41
CA LYS A 161 14.75 -8.56 17.36
C LYS A 161 13.56 -7.62 17.16
N ALA A 162 12.66 -7.94 16.24
CA ALA A 162 11.45 -7.17 15.99
C ALA A 162 10.51 -7.17 17.20
N SER A 163 10.32 -8.33 17.86
CA SER A 163 9.53 -8.43 19.08
C SER A 163 10.12 -7.56 20.18
N LYS A 164 11.43 -7.64 20.41
CA LYS A 164 12.09 -6.80 21.42
C LYS A 164 11.89 -5.32 21.12
N GLN A 165 12.09 -4.86 19.88
CA GLN A 165 11.86 -3.47 19.49
C GLN A 165 10.41 -3.04 19.72
N PHE A 166 9.44 -3.90 19.43
CA PHE A 166 8.02 -3.64 19.70
C PHE A 166 7.77 -3.43 21.20
N PHE A 167 8.23 -4.35 22.03
CA PHE A 167 8.04 -4.28 23.48
C PHE A 167 8.76 -3.07 24.10
N ASP A 168 9.97 -2.77 23.64
CA ASP A 168 10.74 -1.59 24.08
C ASP A 168 10.01 -0.28 23.70
N TYR A 169 9.45 -0.19 22.48
CA TYR A 169 8.69 0.96 22.01
C TYR A 169 7.45 1.24 22.88
N TYR A 170 6.70 0.19 23.22
CA TYR A 170 5.52 0.30 24.08
C TYR A 170 5.84 0.27 25.58
N ARG A 171 7.11 0.22 25.96
CA ARG A 171 7.58 0.10 27.37
C ARG A 171 6.99 -1.09 28.12
N ILE A 172 6.77 -2.20 27.43
CA ILE A 172 6.27 -3.46 27.98
C ILE A 172 7.48 -4.35 28.30
N PRO A 173 7.63 -4.90 29.52
CA PRO A 173 8.72 -5.82 29.81
C PRO A 173 8.69 -7.03 28.88
N PHE A 174 9.79 -7.27 28.18
CA PHE A 174 9.94 -8.44 27.31
C PHE A 174 10.72 -9.53 28.02
N THR A 175 10.05 -10.62 28.37
CA THR A 175 10.68 -11.80 28.99
C THR A 175 10.65 -12.94 27.97
N LEU A 176 11.83 -13.40 27.55
CA LEU A 176 11.96 -14.68 26.84
C LEU A 176 11.75 -15.80 27.88
N TYR A 177 10.70 -16.58 27.73
CA TYR A 177 10.62 -17.90 28.38
C TYR A 177 11.46 -18.84 27.52
N GLU A 178 12.54 -19.37 28.12
CA GLU A 178 13.35 -20.45 27.56
C GLU A 178 12.56 -21.77 27.49
#